data_27aecb20ca79662e4e01f252ef2e7a4c
#
_entry.id   27aecb20ca79662e4e01f252ef2e7a4c
#
_cell.length_a   1.000
_cell.length_b   1.000
_cell.length_c   1.000
_cell.angle_alpha   90.00
_cell.angle_beta   90.00
_cell.angle_gamma   90.00
#
_symmetry.space_group_name_H-M   'P 1'
#
loop_
_entity.id
_entity.type
_entity.pdbx_description
1 polymer ?
#
loop_
_entity_poly.entity_id
_entity_poly.type
_entity_poly.pdbx_seq_one_letter_code
_entity_poly.pdbx_strand_id
1 'polypeptide(L)'
;FVTSLDVFFATKSSTIPVRAEIRNMVNGYPGQKIVPFSQKYLNPSDVSISTDAATATKFTFDAPVYLQEGVEYCVVLFSDSSDYTVYISRLGDTVIGSDRTVSKQPQSGVLFKSANYRTWTPEQMEDLKFTLRKAVFDTSASGTLTLANKTLPTKTLEANPIRTFNGTGVIRVFHKNHGMHSTSDNVTIAGISSGTYNGIAHSDINGDYTSISNITLDSYDITTSGTASATGDVGGSSVTATQNRLFDVLQPQIGHVVHPRTTLTSTIRTTTGKSVHGSETAFSLQAASAAENIVLGDNYYFDNPRLVASDLNQTNEMSGSKSIVFNLTMSSSNANLSPVVDLKRINAFAISNRLNNPTVSSTDTFTGDGSTTDFTLSGTPSSVHLLAIKKDGKKLQPVDDFTVSGTTLTMDSAPASGSKVIAKITNTVDYEDDTAIEGGSSAGSYITKPVNLANASTALDVRLAASVRSTSSIKCF
;
A
#
# COMPACT_ATOMS: atom_id res chain seq x y z
N PHE A 1 -16.27 -18.64 -14.96
CA PHE A 1 -14.98 -18.69 -14.28
C PHE A 1 -14.44 -20.09 -14.24
N VAL A 2 -13.27 -20.34 -14.83
CA VAL A 2 -12.55 -21.61 -14.81
C VAL A 2 -11.62 -21.64 -13.60
N THR A 3 -11.61 -22.75 -12.88
CA THR A 3 -10.79 -22.91 -11.66
C THR A 3 -9.60 -23.82 -11.85
N SER A 4 -9.77 -24.87 -12.66
CA SER A 4 -8.70 -25.83 -12.93
C SER A 4 -8.89 -26.58 -14.22
N LEU A 5 -7.80 -27.15 -14.70
CA LEU A 5 -7.72 -28.02 -15.87
C LEU A 5 -7.07 -29.33 -15.44
N ASP A 6 -7.71 -30.45 -15.72
CA ASP A 6 -7.14 -31.79 -15.57
C ASP A 6 -6.62 -32.26 -16.94
N VAL A 7 -5.35 -32.66 -17.01
CA VAL A 7 -4.71 -33.22 -18.21
C VAL A 7 -4.13 -34.58 -17.87
N PHE A 8 -4.10 -35.49 -18.82
CA PHE A 8 -3.66 -36.86 -18.62
C PHE A 8 -2.33 -37.08 -19.34
N PHE A 9 -1.30 -37.43 -18.60
CA PHE A 9 0.05 -37.62 -19.11
C PHE A 9 0.40 -39.13 -19.14
N ALA A 10 1.07 -39.54 -20.22
CA ALA A 10 1.65 -40.88 -20.32
C ALA A 10 3.12 -40.89 -19.86
N THR A 11 3.86 -39.79 -20.16
CA THR A 11 5.27 -39.60 -19.76
C THR A 11 5.48 -38.18 -19.27
N LYS A 12 6.57 -37.98 -18.55
CA LYS A 12 6.98 -36.66 -18.04
C LYS A 12 8.49 -36.50 -18.02
N SER A 13 8.95 -35.25 -18.05
CA SER A 13 10.36 -34.94 -17.81
C SER A 13 10.75 -35.20 -16.34
N SER A 14 12.02 -35.41 -16.11
CA SER A 14 12.57 -35.54 -14.74
C SER A 14 12.96 -34.18 -14.14
N THR A 15 13.18 -33.15 -14.95
CA THR A 15 13.76 -31.89 -14.51
C THR A 15 13.01 -30.64 -14.99
N ILE A 16 12.42 -30.67 -16.18
CA ILE A 16 11.80 -29.50 -16.82
C ILE A 16 10.32 -29.45 -16.52
N PRO A 17 9.77 -28.29 -16.05
CA PRO A 17 8.35 -28.13 -15.75
C PRO A 17 7.47 -28.11 -17.00
N VAL A 18 6.18 -28.33 -16.80
CA VAL A 18 5.13 -28.16 -17.80
C VAL A 18 4.19 -27.03 -17.39
N ARG A 19 3.71 -26.27 -18.34
CA ARG A 19 2.80 -25.15 -18.14
C ARG A 19 1.48 -25.39 -18.87
N ALA A 20 0.39 -25.05 -18.20
CA ALA A 20 -0.91 -24.89 -18.83
C ALA A 20 -1.35 -23.43 -18.82
N GLU A 21 -1.98 -22.96 -19.86
CA GLU A 21 -2.54 -21.61 -19.97
C GLU A 21 -3.76 -21.57 -20.88
N ILE A 22 -4.60 -20.55 -20.70
CA ILE A 22 -5.72 -20.27 -21.61
C ILE A 22 -5.40 -19.03 -22.43
N ARG A 23 -5.63 -19.11 -23.74
CA ARG A 23 -5.42 -18.00 -24.68
C ARG A 23 -6.69 -17.68 -25.45
N ASN A 24 -6.71 -16.46 -25.99
CA ASN A 24 -7.70 -16.07 -26.99
C ASN A 24 -7.49 -16.83 -28.31
N MET A 25 -8.56 -16.95 -29.08
CA MET A 25 -8.48 -17.38 -30.47
C MET A 25 -8.48 -16.16 -31.40
N VAL A 26 -7.75 -16.25 -32.52
CA VAL A 26 -7.69 -15.21 -33.54
C VAL A 26 -7.85 -15.89 -34.91
N ASN A 27 -8.90 -15.56 -35.65
CA ASN A 27 -9.21 -16.16 -36.93
C ASN A 27 -9.20 -17.71 -36.93
N GLY A 28 -9.71 -18.31 -35.84
CA GLY A 28 -9.79 -19.76 -35.70
C GLY A 28 -8.47 -20.44 -35.29
N TYR A 29 -7.43 -19.69 -34.95
CA TYR A 29 -6.13 -20.20 -34.48
C TYR A 29 -5.80 -19.70 -33.07
N PRO A 30 -4.98 -20.46 -32.31
CA PRO A 30 -4.50 -20.01 -31.01
C PRO A 30 -3.76 -18.66 -31.10
N GLY A 31 -4.28 -17.65 -30.43
CA GLY A 31 -3.69 -16.33 -30.35
C GLY A 31 -2.51 -16.27 -29.38
N GLN A 32 -1.89 -15.09 -29.28
CA GLN A 32 -0.74 -14.88 -28.39
C GLN A 32 -1.14 -14.29 -27.02
N LYS A 33 -2.35 -13.76 -26.89
CA LYS A 33 -2.81 -13.14 -25.64
C LYS A 33 -3.26 -14.23 -24.67
N ILE A 34 -2.60 -14.26 -23.52
CA ILE A 34 -2.92 -15.16 -22.42
C ILE A 34 -4.00 -14.48 -21.58
N VAL A 35 -5.05 -15.26 -21.26
CA VAL A 35 -6.11 -14.77 -20.36
C VAL A 35 -5.51 -14.55 -18.97
N PRO A 36 -5.79 -13.41 -18.31
CA PRO A 36 -5.25 -13.12 -16.97
C PRO A 36 -5.53 -14.26 -15.98
N PHE A 37 -4.55 -14.58 -15.13
CA PHE A 37 -4.57 -15.63 -14.11
C PHE A 37 -4.64 -17.06 -14.63
N SER A 38 -4.59 -17.31 -15.94
CA SER A 38 -4.74 -18.63 -16.55
C SER A 38 -3.43 -19.39 -16.75
N GLN A 39 -2.30 -18.87 -16.30
CA GLN A 39 -1.03 -19.60 -16.36
C GLN A 39 -0.78 -20.38 -15.07
N LYS A 40 -0.44 -21.66 -15.23
CA LYS A 40 -0.01 -22.49 -14.12
C LYS A 40 1.14 -23.39 -14.54
N TYR A 41 2.22 -23.34 -13.78
CA TYR A 41 3.37 -24.23 -13.91
C TYR A 41 3.26 -25.37 -12.92
N LEU A 42 3.63 -26.56 -13.35
CA LEU A 42 3.82 -27.71 -12.49
C LEU A 42 5.24 -28.27 -12.66
N ASN A 43 5.91 -28.53 -11.54
CA ASN A 43 7.16 -29.24 -11.55
C ASN A 43 6.94 -30.72 -11.91
N PRO A 44 7.97 -31.44 -12.40
CA PRO A 44 7.83 -32.84 -12.71
C PRO A 44 7.33 -33.71 -11.55
N SER A 45 7.65 -33.35 -10.30
CA SER A 45 7.14 -34.01 -9.09
C SER A 45 5.61 -33.96 -8.96
N ASP A 46 5.01 -32.87 -9.45
CA ASP A 46 3.57 -32.60 -9.32
C ASP A 46 2.75 -33.18 -10.50
N VAL A 47 3.44 -33.73 -11.50
CA VAL A 47 2.83 -34.35 -12.67
C VAL A 47 2.65 -35.86 -12.43
N SER A 48 1.40 -36.29 -12.45
CA SER A 48 1.01 -37.70 -12.40
C SER A 48 0.99 -38.29 -13.81
N ILE A 49 1.42 -39.55 -13.96
CA ILE A 49 1.39 -40.29 -15.21
C ILE A 49 0.63 -41.59 -15.01
N SER A 50 0.06 -42.12 -16.07
CA SER A 50 -0.59 -43.46 -16.08
C SER A 50 -0.43 -44.13 -17.43
N THR A 51 -0.62 -45.46 -17.49
CA THR A 51 -0.57 -46.23 -18.73
C THR A 51 -1.92 -46.36 -19.42
N ASP A 52 -3.00 -45.95 -18.75
CA ASP A 52 -4.37 -46.11 -19.17
C ASP A 52 -5.19 -44.82 -19.28
N ALA A 53 -4.54 -43.69 -19.14
CA ALA A 53 -5.14 -42.38 -19.09
C ALA A 53 -6.16 -42.17 -17.93
N ALA A 54 -6.08 -42.95 -16.85
CA ALA A 54 -7.02 -42.86 -15.73
C ALA A 54 -6.60 -41.79 -14.71
N THR A 55 -5.29 -41.50 -14.59
CA THR A 55 -4.76 -40.57 -13.59
C THR A 55 -4.61 -39.15 -14.16
N ALA A 56 -5.35 -38.22 -13.61
CA ALA A 56 -5.30 -36.82 -14.01
C ALA A 56 -4.16 -36.04 -13.32
N THR A 57 -3.50 -35.20 -14.05
CA THR A 57 -2.69 -34.11 -13.51
C THR A 57 -3.51 -32.83 -13.49
N LYS A 58 -3.67 -32.23 -12.32
CA LYS A 58 -4.53 -31.08 -12.12
C LYS A 58 -3.74 -29.77 -12.09
N PHE A 59 -4.01 -28.89 -13.03
CA PHE A 59 -3.54 -27.50 -13.03
C PHE A 59 -4.58 -26.62 -12.34
N THR A 60 -4.38 -26.28 -11.08
CA THR A 60 -5.27 -25.35 -10.35
C THR A 60 -4.74 -23.94 -10.55
N PHE A 61 -5.55 -23.07 -11.12
CA PHE A 61 -5.20 -21.66 -11.32
C PHE A 61 -5.17 -20.92 -9.97
N ASP A 62 -4.29 -19.94 -9.84
CA ASP A 62 -4.11 -19.20 -8.59
C ASP A 62 -5.31 -18.30 -8.27
N ALA A 63 -6.11 -17.97 -9.26
CA ALA A 63 -7.39 -17.28 -9.14
C ALA A 63 -8.37 -17.82 -10.20
N PRO A 64 -9.70 -17.74 -9.98
CA PRO A 64 -10.68 -18.11 -10.99
C PRO A 64 -10.50 -17.28 -12.25
N VAL A 65 -10.39 -17.95 -13.40
CA VAL A 65 -10.18 -17.36 -14.71
C VAL A 65 -11.52 -17.05 -15.36
N TYR A 66 -11.78 -15.78 -15.60
CA TYR A 66 -13.02 -15.38 -16.30
C TYR A 66 -12.89 -15.65 -17.80
N LEU A 67 -13.90 -16.29 -18.37
CA LEU A 67 -14.07 -16.45 -19.80
C LEU A 67 -15.41 -15.82 -20.21
N GLN A 68 -15.37 -14.95 -21.21
CA GLN A 68 -16.57 -14.27 -21.71
C GLN A 68 -17.40 -15.23 -22.55
N GLU A 69 -18.71 -15.21 -22.35
CA GLU A 69 -19.66 -15.98 -23.14
C GLU A 69 -19.63 -15.56 -24.63
N GLY A 70 -19.67 -16.53 -25.53
CA GLY A 70 -19.66 -16.28 -26.96
C GLY A 70 -18.29 -15.98 -27.58
N VAL A 71 -17.23 -16.05 -26.78
CA VAL A 71 -15.85 -15.85 -27.25
C VAL A 71 -15.11 -17.18 -27.23
N GLU A 72 -14.36 -17.46 -28.31
CA GLU A 72 -13.55 -18.66 -28.42
C GLU A 72 -12.22 -18.52 -27.68
N TYR A 73 -11.86 -19.55 -26.95
CA TYR A 73 -10.61 -19.69 -26.21
C TYR A 73 -9.96 -21.04 -26.50
N CYS A 74 -8.68 -21.13 -26.27
CA CYS A 74 -7.96 -22.40 -26.34
C CYS A 74 -7.15 -22.64 -25.06
N VAL A 75 -7.01 -23.92 -24.74
CA VAL A 75 -6.07 -24.39 -23.71
C VAL A 75 -4.75 -24.70 -24.40
N VAL A 76 -3.65 -24.18 -23.88
CA VAL A 76 -2.31 -24.45 -24.38
C VAL A 76 -1.50 -25.14 -23.32
N LEU A 77 -0.90 -26.27 -23.68
CA LEU A 77 0.12 -26.95 -22.89
C LEU A 77 1.49 -26.66 -23.48
N PHE A 78 2.44 -26.32 -22.65
CA PHE A 78 3.79 -25.97 -23.06
C PHE A 78 4.84 -26.58 -22.12
N SER A 79 5.90 -27.11 -22.72
CA SER A 79 7.14 -27.47 -22.00
C SER A 79 8.33 -27.32 -22.96
N ASP A 80 9.50 -27.00 -22.40
CA ASP A 80 10.77 -26.99 -23.11
C ASP A 80 11.38 -28.42 -23.21
N SER A 81 10.67 -29.44 -22.73
CA SER A 81 11.06 -30.85 -22.83
C SER A 81 10.10 -31.61 -23.75
N SER A 82 10.67 -32.46 -24.61
CA SER A 82 9.93 -33.42 -25.44
C SER A 82 9.48 -34.67 -24.69
N ASP A 83 9.86 -34.82 -23.40
CA ASP A 83 9.54 -36.01 -22.61
C ASP A 83 8.09 -36.05 -22.13
N TYR A 84 7.39 -34.93 -22.20
CA TYR A 84 5.96 -34.91 -21.88
C TYR A 84 5.12 -35.40 -23.05
N THR A 85 4.40 -36.48 -22.82
CA THR A 85 3.38 -36.97 -23.76
C THR A 85 2.02 -37.00 -23.08
N VAL A 86 0.98 -36.59 -23.82
CA VAL A 86 -0.38 -36.48 -23.32
C VAL A 86 -1.30 -37.46 -24.05
N TYR A 87 -2.36 -37.88 -23.39
CA TYR A 87 -3.35 -38.74 -24.02
C TYR A 87 -4.29 -37.93 -24.94
N ILE A 88 -4.50 -38.48 -26.12
CA ILE A 88 -5.40 -37.96 -27.14
C ILE A 88 -6.41 -39.03 -27.54
N SER A 89 -7.49 -38.61 -28.15
CA SER A 89 -8.43 -39.46 -28.87
C SER A 89 -8.27 -39.23 -30.37
N ARG A 90 -8.05 -40.30 -31.15
CA ARG A 90 -7.90 -40.21 -32.59
C ARG A 90 -8.95 -41.04 -33.30
N LEU A 91 -9.59 -40.49 -34.33
CA LEU A 91 -10.57 -41.22 -35.13
C LEU A 91 -9.95 -42.44 -35.80
N GLY A 92 -10.59 -43.58 -35.65
CA GLY A 92 -10.14 -44.86 -36.18
C GLY A 92 -9.26 -45.68 -35.22
N ASP A 93 -8.75 -45.11 -34.14
CA ASP A 93 -7.95 -45.82 -33.14
C ASP A 93 -8.84 -46.57 -32.17
N THR A 94 -8.30 -47.62 -31.55
CA THR A 94 -8.98 -48.40 -30.52
C THR A 94 -8.88 -47.69 -29.17
N VAL A 95 -9.99 -47.63 -28.44
CA VAL A 95 -10.04 -47.07 -27.08
C VAL A 95 -9.23 -47.97 -26.14
N ILE A 96 -8.32 -47.39 -25.37
CA ILE A 96 -7.48 -48.09 -24.39
C ILE A 96 -8.35 -48.96 -23.46
N GLY A 97 -8.00 -50.23 -23.34
CA GLY A 97 -8.70 -51.18 -22.48
C GLY A 97 -10.06 -51.63 -23.00
N SER A 98 -10.35 -51.46 -24.29
CA SER A 98 -11.62 -51.83 -24.94
C SER A 98 -11.41 -52.20 -26.40
N ASP A 99 -12.29 -53.01 -26.98
CA ASP A 99 -12.31 -53.31 -28.41
C ASP A 99 -13.08 -52.28 -29.24
N ARG A 100 -13.47 -51.15 -28.61
CA ARG A 100 -14.25 -50.11 -29.29
C ARG A 100 -13.33 -49.18 -30.09
N THR A 101 -13.75 -48.87 -31.30
CA THR A 101 -13.08 -47.91 -32.16
C THR A 101 -13.66 -46.50 -31.95
N VAL A 102 -12.81 -45.48 -31.90
CA VAL A 102 -13.21 -44.09 -31.86
C VAL A 102 -13.84 -43.72 -33.21
N SER A 103 -15.16 -43.57 -33.24
CA SER A 103 -15.94 -43.31 -34.46
C SER A 103 -16.34 -41.82 -34.61
N LYS A 104 -16.26 -41.03 -33.54
CA LYS A 104 -16.55 -39.59 -33.55
C LYS A 104 -15.86 -38.92 -32.40
N GLN A 105 -15.54 -37.66 -32.57
CA GLN A 105 -15.07 -36.77 -31.50
C GLN A 105 -16.27 -36.14 -30.82
N PRO A 106 -16.35 -36.18 -29.48
CA PRO A 106 -17.48 -35.63 -28.75
C PRO A 106 -17.44 -34.10 -28.61
N GLN A 107 -16.29 -33.50 -28.84
CA GLN A 107 -16.06 -32.06 -28.67
C GLN A 107 -16.08 -31.35 -30.04
N SER A 108 -16.73 -30.19 -30.12
CA SER A 108 -16.58 -29.29 -31.26
C SER A 108 -15.35 -28.40 -30.97
N GLY A 109 -14.25 -28.69 -31.61
CA GLY A 109 -12.99 -27.99 -31.47
C GLY A 109 -11.96 -28.64 -32.36
N VAL A 110 -10.74 -28.06 -32.35
CA VAL A 110 -9.61 -28.57 -33.14
C VAL A 110 -8.40 -28.64 -32.23
N LEU A 111 -7.69 -29.77 -32.26
CA LEU A 111 -6.37 -29.85 -31.65
C LEU A 111 -5.36 -29.15 -32.55
N PHE A 112 -4.51 -28.35 -31.94
CA PHE A 112 -3.40 -27.70 -32.64
C PHE A 112 -2.06 -28.17 -32.08
N LYS A 113 -1.09 -28.37 -32.96
CA LYS A 113 0.29 -28.70 -32.59
C LYS A 113 1.23 -27.57 -33.01
N SER A 114 2.22 -27.26 -32.18
CA SER A 114 3.22 -26.23 -32.44
C SER A 114 4.58 -26.63 -31.89
N ALA A 115 5.63 -26.48 -32.67
CA ALA A 115 7.00 -26.66 -32.23
C ALA A 115 7.66 -25.35 -31.73
N ASN A 116 7.10 -24.20 -32.05
CA ASN A 116 7.68 -22.88 -31.78
C ASN A 116 6.78 -21.96 -30.96
N TYR A 117 5.66 -22.48 -30.44
CA TYR A 117 4.69 -21.76 -29.59
C TYR A 117 3.97 -20.56 -30.29
N ARG A 118 4.21 -20.38 -31.60
CA ARG A 118 3.67 -19.26 -32.38
C ARG A 118 2.92 -19.70 -33.63
N THR A 119 3.40 -20.74 -34.29
CA THR A 119 2.79 -21.30 -35.49
C THR A 119 2.08 -22.59 -35.17
N TRP A 120 0.81 -22.69 -35.53
CA TRP A 120 -0.07 -23.78 -35.11
C TRP A 120 -0.55 -24.57 -36.33
N THR A 121 -0.43 -25.89 -36.28
CA THR A 121 -0.95 -26.81 -37.26
C THR A 121 -2.20 -27.47 -36.74
N PRO A 122 -3.37 -27.36 -37.39
CA PRO A 122 -4.60 -28.01 -36.95
C PRO A 122 -4.56 -29.49 -37.24
N GLU A 123 -5.05 -30.29 -36.28
CA GLU A 123 -5.20 -31.76 -36.36
C GLU A 123 -6.68 -32.13 -36.18
N GLN A 124 -7.37 -32.34 -37.31
CA GLN A 124 -8.82 -32.55 -37.29
C GLN A 124 -9.26 -33.96 -36.86
N MET A 125 -8.33 -34.90 -36.80
CA MET A 125 -8.60 -36.28 -36.45
C MET A 125 -8.28 -36.60 -35.00
N GLU A 126 -7.72 -35.65 -34.25
CA GLU A 126 -7.22 -35.87 -32.91
C GLU A 126 -7.78 -34.82 -31.93
N ASP A 127 -8.12 -35.27 -30.71
CA ASP A 127 -8.50 -34.40 -29.60
C ASP A 127 -7.74 -34.73 -28.34
N LEU A 128 -7.39 -33.70 -27.58
CA LEU A 128 -6.76 -33.81 -26.27
C LEU A 128 -7.75 -34.33 -25.23
N LYS A 129 -7.33 -35.30 -24.42
CA LYS A 129 -8.10 -35.72 -23.24
C LYS A 129 -7.87 -34.69 -22.11
N PHE A 130 -8.92 -33.97 -21.73
CA PHE A 130 -8.88 -33.02 -20.61
C PHE A 130 -10.23 -32.92 -19.90
N THR A 131 -10.21 -32.34 -18.71
CA THR A 131 -11.42 -31.96 -17.97
C THR A 131 -11.26 -30.51 -17.51
N LEU A 132 -12.22 -29.66 -17.89
CA LEU A 132 -12.26 -28.28 -17.44
C LEU A 132 -13.24 -28.14 -16.29
N ARG A 133 -12.80 -27.49 -15.20
CA ARG A 133 -13.64 -27.24 -14.03
C ARG A 133 -13.95 -25.77 -13.90
N LYS A 134 -15.20 -25.44 -13.66
CA LYS A 134 -15.68 -24.09 -13.43
C LYS A 134 -16.12 -23.88 -11.99
N ALA A 135 -16.05 -22.63 -11.53
CA ALA A 135 -16.70 -22.21 -10.31
C ALA A 135 -18.23 -22.18 -10.48
N VAL A 136 -18.93 -22.53 -9.41
CA VAL A 136 -20.37 -22.31 -9.26
C VAL A 136 -20.55 -21.46 -8.02
N PHE A 137 -21.11 -20.26 -8.19
CA PHE A 137 -21.29 -19.30 -7.11
C PHE A 137 -22.66 -19.50 -6.46
N ASP A 138 -22.70 -19.37 -5.14
CA ASP A 138 -23.95 -19.39 -4.39
C ASP A 138 -24.70 -18.06 -4.61
N THR A 139 -25.86 -18.13 -5.20
CA THR A 139 -26.70 -16.95 -5.49
C THR A 139 -27.59 -16.54 -4.33
N SER A 140 -27.64 -17.33 -3.26
CA SER A 140 -28.41 -17.06 -2.04
C SER A 140 -27.58 -16.40 -0.94
N ALA A 141 -26.26 -16.37 -1.08
CA ALA A 141 -25.31 -15.83 -0.10
C ALA A 141 -24.48 -14.68 -0.66
N SER A 142 -23.94 -13.89 0.23
CA SER A 142 -22.92 -12.87 -0.08
C SER A 142 -21.60 -13.23 0.59
N GLY A 143 -20.50 -12.98 -0.11
CA GLY A 143 -19.15 -13.09 0.44
C GLY A 143 -18.62 -11.72 0.88
N THR A 144 -17.93 -11.66 2.00
CA THR A 144 -17.28 -10.42 2.46
C THR A 144 -15.77 -10.60 2.51
N LEU A 145 -15.05 -9.72 1.81
CA LEU A 145 -13.62 -9.57 1.93
C LEU A 145 -13.32 -8.43 2.90
N THR A 146 -12.61 -8.72 3.96
CA THR A 146 -12.17 -7.73 4.94
C THR A 146 -10.66 -7.53 4.84
N LEU A 147 -10.24 -6.30 4.57
CA LEU A 147 -8.84 -5.90 4.48
C LEU A 147 -8.57 -4.87 5.57
N ALA A 148 -7.55 -5.10 6.37
CA ALA A 148 -7.16 -4.22 7.47
C ALA A 148 -5.68 -3.84 7.36
N ASN A 149 -5.33 -2.61 7.81
CA ASN A 149 -3.94 -2.22 7.94
C ASN A 149 -3.27 -3.01 9.08
N LYS A 150 -1.94 -3.05 9.06
CA LYS A 150 -1.15 -3.47 10.22
C LYS A 150 -1.32 -2.46 11.36
N THR A 151 -0.93 -2.86 12.57
CA THR A 151 -0.84 -1.95 13.72
C THR A 151 -0.02 -0.71 13.36
N LEU A 152 -0.38 0.44 13.95
CA LEU A 152 0.35 1.68 13.73
C LEU A 152 1.82 1.53 14.12
N PRO A 153 2.74 2.05 13.33
CA PRO A 153 4.16 2.01 13.66
C PRO A 153 4.44 2.88 14.89
N THR A 154 5.23 2.34 15.79
CA THR A 154 5.82 3.09 16.89
C THR A 154 7.02 3.87 16.37
N LYS A 155 7.08 5.17 16.63
CA LYS A 155 8.18 6.04 16.24
C LYS A 155 9.13 6.25 17.41
N THR A 156 10.42 5.95 17.21
CA THR A 156 11.47 6.37 18.14
C THR A 156 11.71 7.86 17.99
N LEU A 157 11.66 8.59 19.09
CA LEU A 157 11.89 10.03 19.12
C LEU A 157 13.40 10.34 19.18
N GLU A 158 13.75 11.61 19.03
CA GLU A 158 15.12 12.06 19.24
C GLU A 158 15.54 11.92 20.71
N ALA A 159 16.83 11.97 21.00
CA ALA A 159 17.30 11.84 22.40
C ALA A 159 16.76 12.96 23.30
N ASN A 160 16.36 12.58 24.52
CA ASN A 160 15.73 13.46 25.51
C ASN A 160 14.57 14.31 24.96
N PRO A 161 13.53 13.67 24.37
CA PRO A 161 12.50 14.40 23.65
C PRO A 161 11.46 15.03 24.56
N ILE A 162 11.61 14.90 25.86
CA ILE A 162 10.64 15.38 26.84
C ILE A 162 11.21 16.56 27.60
N ARG A 163 10.52 17.68 27.54
CA ARG A 163 10.84 18.87 28.31
C ARG A 163 9.90 18.98 29.51
N THR A 164 10.48 19.00 30.68
CA THR A 164 9.77 19.27 31.93
C THR A 164 9.75 20.76 32.22
N PHE A 165 8.77 21.22 32.98
CA PHE A 165 8.66 22.60 33.47
C PHE A 165 8.52 22.57 34.98
N ASN A 166 9.42 23.24 35.68
CA ASN A 166 9.45 23.28 37.13
C ASN A 166 8.09 23.67 37.75
N GLY A 167 7.64 22.92 38.75
CA GLY A 167 6.39 23.17 39.46
C GLY A 167 5.12 22.70 38.76
N THR A 168 5.21 22.00 37.62
CA THR A 168 4.03 21.51 36.93
C THR A 168 4.11 20.03 36.59
N GLY A 169 2.93 19.39 36.36
CA GLY A 169 2.84 18.05 35.76
C GLY A 169 2.72 18.09 34.26
N VAL A 170 2.70 19.27 33.64
CA VAL A 170 2.69 19.42 32.16
C VAL A 170 4.10 19.22 31.63
N ILE A 171 4.25 18.37 30.66
CA ILE A 171 5.51 18.12 29.97
C ILE A 171 5.30 18.27 28.46
N ARG A 172 6.31 18.79 27.77
CA ARG A 172 6.30 18.90 26.30
C ARG A 172 7.02 17.73 25.67
N VAL A 173 6.42 17.13 24.67
CA VAL A 173 6.99 16.04 23.88
C VAL A 173 7.41 16.60 22.52
N PHE A 174 8.69 16.51 22.17
CA PHE A 174 9.20 16.82 20.85
C PHE A 174 9.08 15.60 19.95
N HIS A 175 8.13 15.67 19.04
CA HIS A 175 7.77 14.61 18.14
C HIS A 175 7.63 15.16 16.71
N LYS A 176 8.74 15.19 15.98
CA LYS A 176 8.76 15.74 14.62
C LYS A 176 7.82 15.03 13.68
N ASN A 177 7.06 15.80 12.92
CA ASN A 177 6.12 15.31 11.92
C ASN A 177 5.03 14.38 12.51
N HIS A 178 4.51 14.70 13.69
CA HIS A 178 3.48 13.87 14.31
C HIS A 178 2.11 13.97 13.62
N GLY A 179 1.79 15.06 12.94
CA GLY A 179 0.53 15.22 12.20
C GLY A 179 -0.74 15.36 13.07
N MET A 180 -0.61 15.34 14.39
CA MET A 180 -1.74 15.58 15.30
C MET A 180 -2.06 17.07 15.34
N HIS A 181 -3.34 17.43 15.40
CA HIS A 181 -3.79 18.81 15.39
C HIS A 181 -5.05 19.06 16.24
N SER A 182 -5.58 18.04 16.89
CA SER A 182 -6.73 18.14 17.77
C SER A 182 -6.34 17.82 19.20
N THR A 183 -6.90 18.56 20.16
CA THR A 183 -6.71 18.26 21.59
C THR A 183 -7.27 16.90 22.01
N SER A 184 -8.13 16.31 21.20
CA SER A 184 -8.64 14.95 21.37
C SER A 184 -7.78 13.86 20.71
N ASP A 185 -6.69 14.23 20.06
CA ASP A 185 -5.75 13.25 19.55
C ASP A 185 -5.06 12.52 20.69
N ASN A 186 -4.77 11.24 20.50
CA ASN A 186 -4.21 10.38 21.52
C ASN A 186 -2.80 9.94 21.16
N VAL A 187 -1.98 9.79 22.19
CA VAL A 187 -0.62 9.28 22.04
C VAL A 187 -0.25 8.35 23.18
N THR A 188 0.49 7.30 22.86
CA THR A 188 1.14 6.44 23.84
C THR A 188 2.63 6.77 23.85
N ILE A 189 3.15 7.13 25.01
CA ILE A 189 4.58 7.31 25.24
C ILE A 189 5.14 6.09 25.97
N ALA A 190 6.26 5.57 25.50
CA ALA A 190 6.94 4.42 26.08
C ALA A 190 8.45 4.50 25.91
N GLY A 191 9.18 3.55 26.49
CA GLY A 191 10.62 3.42 26.30
C GLY A 191 11.48 4.33 27.20
N ILE A 192 10.86 5.09 28.11
CA ILE A 192 11.62 5.81 29.15
C ILE A 192 12.09 4.80 30.19
N SER A 193 13.39 4.73 30.40
CA SER A 193 14.00 3.80 31.33
C SER A 193 13.58 4.05 32.78
N SER A 194 13.69 3.03 33.63
CA SER A 194 13.40 3.15 35.08
C SER A 194 14.23 4.26 35.70
N GLY A 195 13.57 5.15 36.43
CA GLY A 195 14.20 6.29 37.10
C GLY A 195 13.24 7.45 37.34
N THR A 196 13.79 8.55 37.86
CA THR A 196 13.07 9.81 38.08
C THR A 196 13.72 10.90 37.22
N TYR A 197 12.91 11.61 36.47
CA TYR A 197 13.33 12.61 35.52
C TYR A 197 12.81 14.00 35.96
N ASN A 198 13.72 14.82 36.48
CA ASN A 198 13.37 16.12 37.03
C ASN A 198 12.17 16.05 38.03
N GLY A 199 12.15 15.04 38.88
CA GLY A 199 11.08 14.86 39.90
C GLY A 199 9.90 14.03 39.44
N ILE A 200 9.74 13.72 38.14
CA ILE A 200 8.65 12.89 37.63
C ILE A 200 9.15 11.44 37.47
N ALA A 201 8.43 10.46 37.98
CA ALA A 201 8.79 9.06 37.80
C ALA A 201 8.57 8.62 36.35
N HIS A 202 9.41 7.69 35.86
CA HIS A 202 9.28 7.15 34.51
C HIS A 202 7.89 6.53 34.26
N SER A 203 7.28 5.93 35.28
CA SER A 203 5.94 5.33 35.22
C SER A 203 4.83 6.36 35.00
N ASP A 204 5.06 7.61 35.39
CA ASP A 204 4.10 8.70 35.21
C ASP A 204 4.20 9.32 33.82
N ILE A 205 5.35 9.11 33.13
CA ILE A 205 5.57 9.59 31.77
C ILE A 205 5.23 8.49 30.74
N ASN A 206 5.66 7.24 30.99
CA ASN A 206 5.25 6.11 30.15
C ASN A 206 3.76 5.85 30.34
N GLY A 207 2.99 6.00 29.30
CA GLY A 207 1.55 5.77 29.39
C GLY A 207 0.77 6.23 28.19
N ASP A 208 -0.51 6.07 28.33
CA ASP A 208 -1.48 6.45 27.32
C ASP A 208 -2.11 7.79 27.67
N TYR A 209 -2.01 8.74 26.77
CA TYR A 209 -2.60 10.07 26.92
C TYR A 209 -3.77 10.23 25.95
N THR A 210 -4.95 10.51 26.50
CA THR A 210 -6.21 10.65 25.75
C THR A 210 -6.46 12.05 25.24
N SER A 211 -5.62 12.99 25.67
CA SER A 211 -5.68 14.39 25.22
C SER A 211 -4.29 14.99 25.20
N ILE A 212 -4.09 15.94 24.29
CA ILE A 212 -2.87 16.72 24.15
C ILE A 212 -3.24 18.19 24.11
N SER A 213 -2.26 19.07 24.38
CA SER A 213 -2.46 20.52 24.35
C SER A 213 -1.23 21.21 23.75
N ASN A 214 -1.31 22.52 23.55
CA ASN A 214 -0.21 23.32 22.96
C ASN A 214 0.44 22.66 21.76
N ILE A 215 -0.41 22.22 20.81
CA ILE A 215 -0.01 21.42 19.66
C ILE A 215 0.70 22.35 18.64
N THR A 216 1.89 21.97 18.26
CA THR A 216 2.66 22.61 17.21
C THR A 216 2.99 21.60 16.10
N LEU A 217 3.71 21.98 15.07
CA LEU A 217 4.14 21.05 14.02
C LEU A 217 4.99 19.90 14.53
N ASP A 218 5.80 20.12 15.56
CA ASP A 218 6.82 19.18 16.01
C ASP A 218 6.78 18.87 17.51
N SER A 219 5.76 19.39 18.23
CA SER A 219 5.61 19.14 19.66
C SER A 219 4.16 19.26 20.12
N TYR A 220 3.89 18.71 21.26
CA TYR A 220 2.62 18.83 22.01
C TYR A 220 2.90 18.68 23.50
N ASP A 221 1.98 19.16 24.31
CA ASP A 221 2.04 19.01 25.76
C ASP A 221 1.09 17.91 26.21
N ILE A 222 1.51 17.11 27.19
CA ILE A 222 0.75 16.09 27.90
C ILE A 222 0.85 16.36 29.40
N THR A 223 -0.14 15.87 30.16
CA THR A 223 -0.15 16.06 31.62
C THR A 223 0.12 14.72 32.31
N THR A 224 1.16 14.69 33.13
CA THR A 224 1.52 13.54 33.98
C THR A 224 0.90 13.67 35.33
N SER A 225 0.87 12.58 36.12
CA SER A 225 0.45 12.59 37.54
C SER A 225 1.50 13.17 38.47
N GLY A 226 2.78 13.14 38.06
CA GLY A 226 3.90 13.73 38.81
C GLY A 226 4.08 15.21 38.56
N THR A 227 4.79 15.91 39.43
CA THR A 227 5.16 17.33 39.32
C THR A 227 6.65 17.45 39.16
N ALA A 228 7.08 18.21 38.14
CA ALA A 228 8.50 18.41 37.89
C ALA A 228 9.14 19.33 38.92
N SER A 229 10.32 18.96 39.42
CA SER A 229 11.16 19.73 40.34
C SER A 229 12.19 20.62 39.62
N ALA A 230 12.33 20.49 38.29
CA ALA A 230 13.22 21.28 37.45
C ALA A 230 12.71 21.39 36.04
N THR A 231 13.14 22.43 35.31
CA THR A 231 12.94 22.56 33.87
C THR A 231 14.15 21.99 33.15
N GLY A 232 13.92 21.11 32.18
CA GLY A 232 15.00 20.50 31.39
C GLY A 232 14.53 19.42 30.44
N ASP A 233 15.40 19.03 29.51
CA ASP A 233 15.14 18.01 28.52
C ASP A 233 15.59 16.64 29.06
N VAL A 234 14.69 15.64 29.03
CA VAL A 234 14.87 14.33 29.66
C VAL A 234 14.26 13.20 28.81
N GLY A 235 14.49 11.95 29.23
CA GLY A 235 13.84 10.76 28.65
C GLY A 235 14.79 9.74 28.05
N GLY A 236 16.01 10.16 27.68
CA GLY A 236 17.00 9.29 27.02
C GLY A 236 16.72 9.08 25.53
N SER A 237 17.41 8.13 24.91
CA SER A 237 17.38 7.89 23.45
C SER A 237 16.40 6.79 23.01
N SER A 238 15.75 6.12 23.96
CA SER A 238 14.84 5.01 23.67
C SER A 238 13.35 5.37 23.73
N VAL A 239 13.03 6.65 23.91
CA VAL A 239 11.64 7.11 23.99
C VAL A 239 10.91 6.89 22.67
N THR A 240 9.74 6.28 22.78
CA THR A 240 8.88 6.02 21.63
C THR A 240 7.54 6.68 21.78
N ALA A 241 6.94 7.09 20.67
CA ALA A 241 5.58 7.59 20.59
C ALA A 241 4.78 6.79 19.56
N THR A 242 3.59 6.39 19.97
CA THR A 242 2.60 5.78 19.07
C THR A 242 1.36 6.67 19.09
N GLN A 243 1.15 7.39 18.01
CA GLN A 243 -0.03 8.24 17.86
C GLN A 243 -1.21 7.45 17.32
N ASN A 244 -2.42 7.83 17.69
CA ASN A 244 -3.62 7.17 17.19
C ASN A 244 -4.20 7.86 15.95
N ARG A 245 -3.74 9.05 15.60
CA ARG A 245 -4.11 9.69 14.35
C ARG A 245 -3.28 9.11 13.21
N LEU A 246 -3.95 8.48 12.26
CA LEU A 246 -3.30 7.85 11.10
C LEU A 246 -3.36 8.78 9.87
N PHE A 247 -4.47 9.48 9.68
CA PHE A 247 -4.70 10.35 8.53
C PHE A 247 -5.83 11.34 8.82
N ASP A 248 -5.90 12.40 8.02
CA ASP A 248 -7.02 13.36 7.98
C ASP A 248 -7.95 13.04 6.83
N VAL A 249 -7.39 12.61 5.72
CA VAL A 249 -8.09 12.24 4.49
C VAL A 249 -7.65 10.87 4.06
N LEU A 250 -8.61 10.03 3.71
CA LEU A 250 -8.36 8.70 3.16
C LEU A 250 -9.00 8.59 1.78
N GLN A 251 -8.21 8.19 0.80
CA GLN A 251 -8.68 7.93 -0.55
C GLN A 251 -8.36 6.49 -0.94
N PRO A 252 -9.35 5.59 -0.89
CA PRO A 252 -9.16 4.20 -1.29
C PRO A 252 -9.15 4.06 -2.82
N GLN A 253 -8.33 3.14 -3.29
CA GLN A 253 -8.32 2.65 -4.67
C GLN A 253 -8.52 1.14 -4.66
N ILE A 254 -9.55 0.68 -5.36
CA ILE A 254 -9.90 -0.73 -5.42
C ILE A 254 -10.01 -1.14 -6.88
N GLY A 255 -9.05 -1.94 -7.34
CA GLY A 255 -9.12 -2.58 -8.66
C GLY A 255 -10.21 -3.66 -8.64
N HIS A 256 -11.28 -3.48 -9.40
CA HIS A 256 -12.38 -4.43 -9.42
C HIS A 256 -13.11 -4.46 -10.76
N VAL A 257 -13.82 -5.55 -10.98
CA VAL A 257 -14.74 -5.74 -12.11
C VAL A 257 -16.07 -6.23 -11.56
N VAL A 258 -17.15 -5.55 -11.94
CA VAL A 258 -18.53 -5.95 -11.59
C VAL A 258 -19.25 -6.37 -12.87
N HIS A 259 -19.55 -7.67 -13.00
CA HIS A 259 -20.27 -8.22 -14.14
C HIS A 259 -21.77 -7.93 -14.03
N PRO A 260 -22.54 -7.98 -15.14
CA PRO A 260 -23.99 -7.95 -15.07
C PRO A 260 -24.52 -9.02 -14.11
N ARG A 261 -25.57 -8.68 -13.35
CA ARG A 261 -26.18 -9.56 -12.31
C ARG A 261 -25.27 -9.87 -11.13
N THR A 262 -24.21 -9.09 -10.93
CA THR A 262 -23.36 -9.17 -9.73
C THR A 262 -23.34 -7.82 -9.03
N THR A 263 -23.04 -7.82 -7.74
CA THR A 263 -22.99 -6.59 -6.95
C THR A 263 -21.74 -6.60 -6.09
N LEU A 264 -21.05 -5.47 -6.06
CA LEU A 264 -19.96 -5.17 -5.14
C LEU A 264 -20.31 -3.90 -4.37
N THR A 265 -20.37 -4.00 -3.05
CA THR A 265 -20.51 -2.85 -2.18
C THR A 265 -19.27 -2.71 -1.33
N SER A 266 -18.81 -1.46 -1.17
CA SER A 266 -17.59 -1.15 -0.43
C SER A 266 -17.95 -0.29 0.78
N THR A 267 -17.43 -0.66 1.94
CA THR A 267 -17.49 0.17 3.13
C THR A 267 -16.10 0.30 3.72
N ILE A 268 -15.81 1.47 4.27
CA ILE A 268 -14.61 1.68 5.07
C ILE A 268 -15.01 1.84 6.52
N ARG A 269 -14.17 1.32 7.40
CA ARG A 269 -14.33 1.47 8.84
C ARG A 269 -13.05 2.02 9.42
N THR A 270 -13.19 2.91 10.37
CA THR A 270 -12.07 3.48 11.12
C THR A 270 -12.39 3.50 12.59
N THR A 271 -11.38 3.57 13.44
CA THR A 271 -11.55 3.81 14.87
C THR A 271 -10.97 5.15 15.26
N THR A 272 -11.56 5.78 16.26
CA THR A 272 -10.99 6.94 16.95
C THR A 272 -10.38 6.53 18.28
N GLY A 273 -9.39 7.27 18.74
CA GLY A 273 -8.77 7.04 20.03
C GLY A 273 -7.98 5.72 20.09
N LYS A 274 -8.08 5.01 21.22
CA LYS A 274 -7.28 3.81 21.52
C LYS A 274 -7.92 2.50 21.08
N SER A 275 -9.05 2.53 20.42
CA SER A 275 -9.75 1.32 19.98
C SER A 275 -8.86 0.46 19.08
N VAL A 276 -9.07 -0.84 19.13
CA VAL A 276 -8.39 -1.84 18.31
C VAL A 276 -9.29 -2.31 17.17
N HIS A 277 -8.74 -3.07 16.22
CA HIS A 277 -9.52 -3.69 15.17
C HIS A 277 -10.73 -4.46 15.70
N GLY A 278 -11.88 -4.28 15.08
CA GLY A 278 -13.15 -4.90 15.45
C GLY A 278 -14.17 -3.96 16.11
N SER A 279 -13.76 -2.75 16.49
CA SER A 279 -14.64 -1.72 17.07
C SER A 279 -14.77 -0.47 16.17
N GLU A 280 -14.45 -0.62 14.89
CA GLU A 280 -14.45 0.47 13.93
C GLU A 280 -15.87 0.91 13.56
N THR A 281 -16.06 2.23 13.48
CA THR A 281 -17.28 2.82 12.92
C THR A 281 -17.28 2.67 11.39
N ALA A 282 -18.39 2.19 10.84
CA ALA A 282 -18.54 2.00 9.42
C ALA A 282 -18.91 3.31 8.69
N PHE A 283 -18.23 3.53 7.58
CA PHE A 283 -18.56 4.60 6.62
C PHE A 283 -18.83 3.97 5.26
N SER A 284 -19.92 4.38 4.61
CA SER A 284 -20.18 3.98 3.23
C SER A 284 -19.29 4.78 2.30
N LEU A 285 -18.59 4.09 1.40
CA LEU A 285 -17.87 4.74 0.32
C LEU A 285 -18.86 5.19 -0.74
N GLN A 286 -18.83 6.45 -1.09
CA GLN A 286 -19.56 6.93 -2.26
C GLN A 286 -18.72 6.60 -3.50
N ALA A 287 -19.33 5.96 -4.48
CA ALA A 287 -18.69 5.76 -5.77
C ALA A 287 -18.51 7.13 -6.45
N ALA A 288 -17.29 7.43 -6.87
CA ALA A 288 -16.98 8.68 -7.59
C ALA A 288 -17.72 8.78 -8.94
N SER A 289 -18.15 7.66 -9.48
CA SER A 289 -19.08 7.55 -10.62
C SER A 289 -19.91 6.30 -10.43
N ALA A 290 -21.12 6.28 -10.97
CA ALA A 290 -21.90 5.05 -11.11
C ALA A 290 -20.96 3.96 -11.65
N ALA A 291 -21.03 2.76 -11.09
CA ALA A 291 -20.29 1.63 -11.59
C ALA A 291 -20.58 1.52 -13.09
N GLU A 292 -19.67 2.01 -13.92
CA GLU A 292 -19.78 1.77 -15.35
C GLU A 292 -19.71 0.27 -15.51
N ASN A 293 -20.69 -0.29 -16.16
CA ASN A 293 -20.59 -1.65 -16.66
C ASN A 293 -19.34 -1.69 -17.54
N ILE A 294 -18.27 -2.29 -17.02
CA ILE A 294 -17.10 -2.54 -17.82
C ILE A 294 -17.55 -3.55 -18.85
N VAL A 295 -17.91 -3.09 -20.04
CA VAL A 295 -17.92 -3.94 -21.22
C VAL A 295 -16.48 -4.37 -21.40
N LEU A 296 -16.20 -5.63 -21.05
CA LEU A 296 -14.89 -6.23 -21.26
C LEU A 296 -14.69 -6.39 -22.77
N GLY A 297 -14.42 -5.29 -23.47
CA GLY A 297 -13.86 -5.34 -24.78
C GLY A 297 -12.40 -5.75 -24.68
N ASP A 298 -12.00 -6.74 -25.42
CA ASP A 298 -10.59 -7.05 -25.74
C ASP A 298 -9.64 -7.41 -24.58
N ASN A 299 -10.07 -8.15 -23.56
CA ASN A 299 -9.19 -8.84 -22.62
C ASN A 299 -8.39 -7.96 -21.62
N TYR A 300 -8.82 -6.77 -21.31
CA TYR A 300 -8.15 -5.88 -20.34
C TYR A 300 -8.90 -5.85 -19.00
N TYR A 301 -8.75 -6.90 -18.19
CA TYR A 301 -9.49 -7.03 -16.94
C TYR A 301 -9.17 -5.97 -15.90
N PHE A 302 -7.97 -5.49 -15.81
CA PHE A 302 -7.51 -4.65 -14.72
C PHE A 302 -6.64 -3.50 -15.19
N ASP A 303 -6.81 -3.07 -16.43
CA ASP A 303 -5.96 -2.01 -17.01
C ASP A 303 -6.16 -0.64 -16.34
N ASN A 304 -7.34 -0.38 -15.81
CA ASN A 304 -7.64 0.85 -15.10
C ASN A 304 -8.23 0.55 -13.72
N PRO A 305 -7.42 0.54 -12.64
CA PRO A 305 -7.94 0.49 -11.30
C PRO A 305 -8.86 1.70 -11.09
N ARG A 306 -10.09 1.47 -10.67
CA ARG A 306 -11.01 2.55 -10.40
C ARG A 306 -10.68 3.20 -9.09
N LEU A 307 -10.57 4.52 -9.14
CA LEU A 307 -10.50 5.32 -7.96
C LEU A 307 -11.90 5.40 -7.36
N VAL A 308 -12.08 4.85 -6.17
CA VAL A 308 -13.26 5.11 -5.35
C VAL A 308 -12.92 6.30 -4.47
N ALA A 309 -13.12 7.51 -4.99
CA ALA A 309 -13.03 8.70 -4.17
C ALA A 309 -14.24 8.74 -3.25
N SER A 310 -14.01 8.98 -1.98
CA SER A 310 -15.05 9.13 -1.00
C SER A 310 -15.21 10.60 -0.65
N ASP A 311 -16.42 11.15 -0.79
CA ASP A 311 -16.77 12.46 -0.24
C ASP A 311 -16.81 12.46 1.29
N LEU A 312 -16.63 11.32 1.94
CA LEU A 312 -16.58 11.20 3.40
C LEU A 312 -15.58 12.15 4.05
N ASN A 313 -14.50 12.46 3.34
CA ASN A 313 -13.47 13.36 3.84
C ASN A 313 -13.89 14.83 3.81
N GLN A 314 -14.96 15.18 3.09
CA GLN A 314 -15.45 16.56 3.00
C GLN A 314 -16.48 16.88 4.08
N THR A 315 -17.29 15.91 4.48
CA THR A 315 -18.41 16.12 5.41
C THR A 315 -18.17 15.50 6.78
N ASN A 316 -17.45 14.39 6.86
CA ASN A 316 -17.15 13.68 8.09
C ASN A 316 -15.65 13.48 8.20
N GLU A 317 -15.01 14.17 9.10
CA GLU A 317 -13.60 13.95 9.38
C GLU A 317 -13.38 12.52 9.84
N MET A 318 -12.72 11.72 9.01
CA MET A 318 -12.23 10.39 9.39
C MET A 318 -10.95 10.55 10.21
N SER A 319 -11.00 11.45 11.18
CA SER A 319 -9.84 11.87 11.93
C SER A 319 -9.46 10.86 13.00
N GLY A 320 -8.20 10.79 13.29
CA GLY A 320 -7.65 10.16 14.47
C GLY A 320 -7.76 8.63 14.49
N SER A 321 -7.77 8.00 13.35
CA SER A 321 -8.01 6.55 13.28
C SER A 321 -6.78 5.73 13.53
N LYS A 322 -6.93 4.75 14.42
CA LYS A 322 -5.92 3.74 14.71
C LYS A 322 -5.92 2.62 13.68
N SER A 323 -7.03 2.41 13.02
CA SER A 323 -7.20 1.36 12.04
C SER A 323 -8.02 1.82 10.84
N ILE A 324 -7.72 1.18 9.71
CA ILE A 324 -8.49 1.25 8.48
C ILE A 324 -8.93 -0.17 8.15
N VAL A 325 -10.22 -0.38 7.98
CA VAL A 325 -10.77 -1.67 7.55
C VAL A 325 -11.65 -1.43 6.33
N PHE A 326 -11.28 -2.07 5.22
CA PHE A 326 -12.12 -2.15 4.03
C PHE A 326 -12.95 -3.42 4.07
N ASN A 327 -14.26 -3.31 3.99
CA ASN A 327 -15.16 -4.40 3.78
C ASN A 327 -15.74 -4.31 2.36
N LEU A 328 -15.49 -5.34 1.57
CA LEU A 328 -16.02 -5.50 0.23
C LEU A 328 -17.02 -6.64 0.27
N THR A 329 -18.29 -6.35 0.13
CA THR A 329 -19.34 -7.36 0.10
C THR A 329 -19.72 -7.65 -1.34
N MET A 330 -19.63 -8.90 -1.72
CA MET A 330 -19.85 -9.40 -3.08
C MET A 330 -21.04 -10.35 -3.09
N SER A 331 -21.94 -10.15 -4.03
CA SER A 331 -23.06 -11.07 -4.28
C SER A 331 -23.32 -11.24 -5.78
N SER A 332 -24.03 -12.28 -6.13
CA SER A 332 -24.40 -12.56 -7.51
C SER A 332 -25.80 -13.18 -7.57
N SER A 333 -26.58 -12.80 -8.56
CA SER A 333 -27.82 -13.48 -8.94
C SER A 333 -27.62 -14.51 -10.07
N ASN A 334 -26.36 -14.74 -10.48
CA ASN A 334 -26.00 -15.71 -11.52
C ASN A 334 -24.91 -16.65 -11.01
N ALA A 335 -25.21 -17.95 -10.96
CA ALA A 335 -24.28 -18.97 -10.46
C ALA A 335 -22.97 -19.10 -11.28
N ASN A 336 -22.88 -18.53 -12.46
CA ASN A 336 -21.68 -18.55 -13.29
C ASN A 336 -20.83 -17.28 -13.18
N LEU A 337 -21.31 -16.23 -12.51
CA LEU A 337 -20.66 -14.92 -12.43
C LEU A 337 -20.42 -14.50 -10.97
N SER A 338 -19.36 -13.76 -10.76
CA SER A 338 -19.03 -13.12 -9.49
C SER A 338 -18.36 -11.77 -9.78
N PRO A 339 -18.47 -10.78 -8.91
CA PRO A 339 -17.54 -9.67 -8.94
C PRO A 339 -16.12 -10.19 -8.76
N VAL A 340 -15.16 -9.47 -9.29
CA VAL A 340 -13.72 -9.77 -9.15
C VAL A 340 -13.01 -8.58 -8.53
N VAL A 341 -12.19 -8.85 -7.53
CA VAL A 341 -11.37 -7.85 -6.87
C VAL A 341 -9.91 -8.21 -7.07
N ASP A 342 -9.11 -7.28 -7.59
CA ASP A 342 -7.68 -7.46 -7.76
C ASP A 342 -6.92 -7.04 -6.50
N LEU A 343 -6.56 -8.02 -5.68
CA LEU A 343 -5.85 -7.79 -4.42
C LEU A 343 -4.47 -7.13 -4.60
N LYS A 344 -3.89 -7.17 -5.80
CA LYS A 344 -2.60 -6.50 -6.09
C LYS A 344 -2.79 -5.01 -6.44
N ARG A 345 -4.02 -4.58 -6.69
CA ARG A 345 -4.39 -3.20 -7.04
C ARG A 345 -5.35 -2.59 -6.02
N ILE A 346 -5.28 -3.05 -4.79
CA ILE A 346 -5.94 -2.41 -3.65
C ILE A 346 -4.91 -1.61 -2.89
N ASN A 347 -5.16 -0.32 -2.79
CA ASN A 347 -4.36 0.58 -1.97
C ASN A 347 -5.24 1.70 -1.41
N ALA A 348 -4.67 2.50 -0.53
CA ALA A 348 -5.31 3.70 -0.01
C ALA A 348 -4.24 4.79 0.13
N PHE A 349 -4.59 6.00 -0.30
CA PHE A 349 -3.80 7.18 0.04
C PHE A 349 -4.30 7.72 1.37
N ALA A 350 -3.43 7.67 2.38
CA ALA A 350 -3.65 8.29 3.67
C ALA A 350 -2.91 9.64 3.67
N ILE A 351 -3.65 10.71 3.85
CA ILE A 351 -3.13 12.07 3.77
C ILE A 351 -3.30 12.74 5.12
N SER A 352 -2.22 13.32 5.63
CA SER A 352 -2.25 14.20 6.79
C SER A 352 -2.22 15.66 6.32
N ASN A 353 -3.10 16.49 6.87
CA ASN A 353 -3.27 17.91 6.47
C ASN A 353 -2.18 18.81 7.03
N ARG A 354 -0.95 18.39 6.95
CA ARG A 354 0.15 19.17 7.43
C ARG A 354 0.85 19.87 6.28
N LEU A 355 0.57 21.15 6.10
CA LEU A 355 1.07 21.93 4.98
C LEU A 355 2.21 22.90 5.35
N ASN A 356 2.33 23.26 6.63
CA ASN A 356 3.25 24.31 7.06
C ASN A 356 4.59 23.74 7.50
N ASN A 357 5.66 24.45 7.16
CA ASN A 357 7.01 24.14 7.64
C ASN A 357 7.38 25.08 8.80
N PRO A 358 8.23 24.64 9.75
CA PRO A 358 8.76 25.51 10.77
C PRO A 358 9.50 26.68 10.11
N THR A 359 9.26 27.90 10.58
CA THR A 359 9.99 29.07 10.11
C THR A 359 11.42 29.01 10.64
N VAL A 360 12.39 29.17 9.74
CA VAL A 360 13.80 29.30 10.12
C VAL A 360 14.04 30.74 10.55
N SER A 361 14.36 30.96 11.84
CA SER A 361 14.63 32.29 12.39
C SER A 361 16.08 32.77 12.11
N SER A 362 17.03 31.81 12.10
CA SER A 362 18.42 32.11 11.76
C SER A 362 19.13 30.88 11.19
N THR A 363 20.15 31.12 10.41
CA THR A 363 21.06 30.09 9.88
C THR A 363 22.50 30.55 10.08
N ASP A 364 23.23 29.79 10.88
CA ASP A 364 24.65 29.99 11.10
C ASP A 364 25.46 28.93 10.37
N THR A 365 26.62 29.32 9.88
CA THR A 365 27.54 28.41 9.20
C THR A 365 28.92 28.55 9.82
N PHE A 366 29.47 27.43 10.27
CA PHE A 366 30.79 27.35 10.87
C PHE A 366 31.70 26.43 10.06
N THR A 367 32.99 26.65 10.14
CA THR A 367 34.02 25.78 9.57
C THR A 367 34.83 25.19 10.71
N GLY A 368 34.92 23.86 10.73
CA GLY A 368 35.73 23.15 11.71
C GLY A 368 37.21 23.44 11.54
N ASP A 369 37.95 23.48 12.64
CA ASP A 369 39.40 23.65 12.70
C ASP A 369 40.10 22.40 13.26
N GLY A 370 39.35 21.40 13.67
CA GLY A 370 39.85 20.16 14.27
C GLY A 370 40.05 20.22 15.79
N SER A 371 39.79 21.41 16.41
CA SER A 371 40.04 21.61 17.84
C SER A 371 38.88 22.28 18.59
N THR A 372 38.14 23.17 17.91
CA THR A 372 37.05 23.93 18.52
C THR A 372 35.75 23.08 18.57
N THR A 373 35.16 22.99 19.76
CA THR A 373 33.87 22.36 20.01
C THR A 373 32.73 23.35 20.19
N ASP A 374 33.03 24.57 20.64
CA ASP A 374 32.03 25.58 20.97
C ASP A 374 31.86 26.60 19.85
N PHE A 375 30.64 26.82 19.41
CA PHE A 375 30.27 27.76 18.37
C PHE A 375 29.19 28.71 18.87
N THR A 376 29.32 30.00 18.54
CA THR A 376 28.33 31.01 18.95
C THR A 376 27.25 31.13 17.88
N LEU A 377 26.02 30.85 18.25
CA LEU A 377 24.84 31.03 17.42
C LEU A 377 24.44 32.50 17.37
N SER A 378 23.86 32.92 16.24
CA SER A 378 23.31 34.28 16.08
C SER A 378 22.03 34.55 16.88
N GLY A 379 21.37 33.47 17.36
CA GLY A 379 20.17 33.55 18.17
C GLY A 379 20.14 32.46 19.24
N THR A 380 19.24 32.63 20.21
CA THR A 380 19.03 31.65 21.29
C THR A 380 17.89 30.73 20.92
N PRO A 381 18.12 29.42 20.68
CA PRO A 381 17.02 28.49 20.49
C PRO A 381 16.25 28.27 21.80
N SER A 382 14.94 28.28 21.74
CA SER A 382 14.10 28.05 22.93
C SER A 382 14.14 26.61 23.42
N SER A 383 14.62 25.67 22.60
CA SER A 383 14.93 24.28 22.94
C SER A 383 15.99 23.74 21.99
N VAL A 384 16.79 22.79 22.48
CA VAL A 384 17.76 22.05 21.63
C VAL A 384 17.05 21.33 20.47
N HIS A 385 15.81 20.94 20.61
CA HIS A 385 15.00 20.30 19.56
C HIS A 385 14.56 21.25 18.45
N LEU A 386 14.65 22.56 18.66
CA LEU A 386 14.38 23.60 17.67
C LEU A 386 15.65 24.07 16.95
N LEU A 387 16.75 23.37 17.19
CA LEU A 387 18.02 23.60 16.52
C LEU A 387 18.35 22.40 15.62
N ALA A 388 18.41 22.64 14.32
CA ALA A 388 18.79 21.63 13.35
C ALA A 388 20.25 21.81 12.94
N ILE A 389 21.11 20.85 13.32
CA ILE A 389 22.54 20.88 12.99
C ILE A 389 22.83 19.86 11.88
N LYS A 390 23.59 20.30 10.88
CA LYS A 390 24.18 19.40 9.87
C LYS A 390 25.69 19.60 9.85
N LYS A 391 26.46 18.52 9.93
CA LYS A 391 27.90 18.50 9.71
C LYS A 391 28.18 17.74 8.41
N ASP A 392 28.77 18.39 7.43
CA ASP A 392 29.08 17.84 6.11
C ASP A 392 27.86 17.16 5.45
N GLY A 393 26.67 17.79 5.59
CA GLY A 393 25.41 17.29 5.10
C GLY A 393 24.71 16.24 5.98
N LYS A 394 25.39 15.62 6.94
CA LYS A 394 24.80 14.67 7.89
C LYS A 394 24.11 15.42 9.03
N LYS A 395 22.84 15.08 9.29
CA LYS A 395 22.08 15.59 10.43
C LYS A 395 22.65 15.03 11.74
N LEU A 396 22.85 15.90 12.71
CA LEU A 396 23.28 15.55 14.05
C LEU A 396 22.09 15.42 15.00
N GLN A 397 22.24 14.58 16.04
CA GLN A 397 21.21 14.34 17.05
C GLN A 397 21.43 15.27 18.26
N PRO A 398 20.37 15.93 18.76
CA PRO A 398 20.42 16.69 20.00
C PRO A 398 20.88 15.80 21.16
N VAL A 399 21.69 16.37 22.05
CA VAL A 399 22.21 15.76 23.28
C VAL A 399 23.29 14.68 23.02
N ASP A 400 23.15 13.85 22.01
CA ASP A 400 24.14 12.81 21.70
C ASP A 400 25.36 13.40 20.92
N ASP A 401 25.10 14.25 19.93
CA ASP A 401 26.14 14.83 19.07
C ASP A 401 26.47 16.28 19.43
N PHE A 402 25.53 16.98 20.10
CA PHE A 402 25.69 18.40 20.51
C PHE A 402 24.75 18.80 21.63
N THR A 403 25.14 19.81 22.37
CA THR A 403 24.32 20.48 23.39
C THR A 403 24.25 21.98 23.12
N VAL A 404 23.31 22.69 23.75
CA VAL A 404 23.16 24.14 23.63
C VAL A 404 22.89 24.76 24.99
N SER A 405 23.60 25.83 25.29
CA SER A 405 23.36 26.67 26.48
C SER A 405 23.36 28.15 26.06
N GLY A 406 22.17 28.76 26.12
CA GLY A 406 22.02 30.12 25.59
C GLY A 406 22.30 30.17 24.08
N THR A 407 23.31 30.96 23.70
CA THR A 407 23.78 31.02 22.30
C THR A 407 24.98 30.11 22.03
N THR A 408 25.47 29.37 23.02
CA THR A 408 26.62 28.47 22.83
C THR A 408 26.16 27.09 22.38
N LEU A 409 26.52 26.69 21.17
CA LEU A 409 26.44 25.36 20.63
C LEU A 409 27.72 24.61 20.94
N THR A 410 27.67 23.55 21.73
CA THR A 410 28.81 22.69 22.06
C THR A 410 28.66 21.36 21.32
N MET A 411 29.61 21.04 20.47
CA MET A 411 29.69 19.76 19.77
C MET A 411 30.35 18.70 20.65
N ASP A 412 29.88 17.46 20.65
CA ASP A 412 30.49 16.36 21.40
C ASP A 412 31.95 16.09 20.95
N SER A 413 32.24 16.33 19.69
CA SER A 413 33.56 16.22 19.13
C SER A 413 33.89 17.40 18.20
N ALA A 414 35.10 17.89 18.24
CA ALA A 414 35.56 18.99 17.37
C ALA A 414 35.41 18.59 15.89
N PRO A 415 34.69 19.38 15.08
CA PRO A 415 34.61 19.12 13.64
C PRO A 415 35.99 19.21 12.99
N ALA A 416 36.32 18.24 12.13
CA ALA A 416 37.62 18.20 11.44
C ALA A 416 37.88 19.51 10.68
N SER A 417 39.17 19.87 10.50
CA SER A 417 39.53 21.05 9.73
C SER A 417 38.93 21.04 8.34
N GLY A 418 38.19 22.10 7.98
CA GLY A 418 37.45 22.23 6.73
C GLY A 418 36.02 21.64 6.73
N SER A 419 35.62 20.90 7.77
CA SER A 419 34.23 20.43 7.91
C SER A 419 33.26 21.61 8.01
N LYS A 420 32.14 21.52 7.30
CA LYS A 420 31.09 22.52 7.31
C LYS A 420 29.97 22.16 8.28
N VAL A 421 29.77 23.04 9.29
CA VAL A 421 28.67 22.92 10.24
C VAL A 421 27.64 24.00 9.93
N ILE A 422 26.37 23.56 9.70
CA ILE A 422 25.24 24.47 9.45
C ILE A 422 24.27 24.28 10.61
N ALA A 423 23.99 25.37 11.33
CA ALA A 423 23.03 25.43 12.42
C ALA A 423 21.82 26.27 12.00
N LYS A 424 20.62 25.70 12.08
CA LYS A 424 19.37 26.40 11.79
C LYS A 424 18.51 26.43 13.04
N ILE A 425 18.21 27.62 13.54
CA ILE A 425 17.24 27.81 14.61
C ILE A 425 15.87 27.94 13.97
N THR A 426 14.94 27.04 14.38
CA THR A 426 13.56 27.03 13.91
C THR A 426 12.63 27.50 15.02
N ASN A 427 11.57 28.19 14.65
CA ASN A 427 10.46 28.48 15.56
C ASN A 427 9.36 27.46 15.36
N THR A 428 8.67 27.10 16.44
CA THR A 428 7.40 26.40 16.33
C THR A 428 6.38 27.38 15.77
N VAL A 429 5.65 26.95 14.75
CA VAL A 429 4.55 27.73 14.19
C VAL A 429 3.26 26.94 14.28
N ASP A 430 2.17 27.63 14.48
CA ASP A 430 0.84 27.05 14.31
C ASP A 430 0.57 26.79 12.82
N TYR A 431 -0.50 26.04 12.54
CA TYR A 431 -0.96 25.85 11.18
C TYR A 431 -1.51 27.18 10.63
N GLU A 432 -0.85 27.68 9.61
CA GLU A 432 -1.25 28.91 8.93
C GLU A 432 -1.72 28.62 7.51
N ASP A 433 -2.75 29.35 7.08
CA ASP A 433 -3.19 29.32 5.69
C ASP A 433 -2.31 30.26 4.86
N ASP A 434 -1.84 29.77 3.72
CA ASP A 434 -1.12 30.57 2.75
C ASP A 434 -2.07 31.05 1.66
N THR A 435 -2.22 32.36 1.57
CA THR A 435 -3.09 33.03 0.58
C THR A 435 -2.32 33.56 -0.63
N ALA A 436 -1.01 33.42 -0.65
CA ALA A 436 -0.19 33.86 -1.78
C ALA A 436 -0.45 33.02 -3.03
N ILE A 437 -0.58 33.70 -4.18
CA ILE A 437 -0.88 33.04 -5.47
C ILE A 437 0.27 32.13 -5.93
N GLU A 438 1.50 32.56 -5.71
CA GLU A 438 2.70 31.78 -6.05
C GLU A 438 3.05 30.72 -5.00
N GLY A 439 2.23 30.63 -3.93
CA GLY A 439 2.55 29.84 -2.75
C GLY A 439 3.59 30.52 -1.88
N GLY A 440 3.37 30.47 -0.58
CA GLY A 440 4.31 31.01 0.41
C GLY A 440 5.10 29.93 1.11
N SER A 441 5.81 30.34 2.17
CA SER A 441 6.62 29.43 2.98
C SER A 441 5.78 28.46 3.83
N SER A 442 4.52 28.76 4.06
CA SER A 442 3.61 27.99 4.88
C SER A 442 2.70 27.05 4.08
N ALA A 443 2.56 27.28 2.77
CA ALA A 443 1.70 26.43 1.92
C ALA A 443 2.35 25.09 1.57
N GLY A 444 1.53 24.07 1.44
CA GLY A 444 1.95 22.81 0.84
C GLY A 444 2.16 22.99 -0.66
N SER A 445 3.33 22.65 -1.16
CA SER A 445 3.62 22.68 -2.59
C SER A 445 4.09 21.32 -3.10
N TYR A 446 3.59 20.95 -4.28
CA TYR A 446 3.99 19.75 -4.99
C TYR A 446 4.55 20.14 -6.35
N ILE A 447 5.83 19.85 -6.55
CA ILE A 447 6.52 20.12 -7.81
C ILE A 447 6.71 18.79 -8.54
N THR A 448 6.14 18.66 -9.72
CA THR A 448 6.33 17.47 -10.57
C THR A 448 7.75 17.43 -11.14
N LYS A 449 8.21 16.25 -11.49
CA LYS A 449 9.45 16.13 -12.28
C LYS A 449 9.24 16.79 -13.65
N PRO A 450 10.27 17.46 -14.20
CA PRO A 450 10.21 17.93 -15.57
C PRO A 450 9.92 16.78 -16.54
N VAL A 451 8.95 16.96 -17.44
CA VAL A 451 8.63 16.01 -18.51
C VAL A 451 9.14 16.59 -19.81
N ASN A 452 10.11 15.92 -20.40
CA ASN A 452 10.62 16.28 -21.74
C ASN A 452 9.70 15.71 -22.80
N LEU A 453 9.08 16.56 -23.59
CA LEU A 453 8.24 16.17 -24.72
C LEU A 453 9.11 15.98 -25.96
N ALA A 454 8.88 14.90 -26.69
CA ALA A 454 9.57 14.66 -27.98
C ALA A 454 9.21 15.73 -29.03
N ASN A 455 8.00 16.28 -28.95
CA ASN A 455 7.52 17.38 -29.80
C ASN A 455 6.91 18.47 -28.91
N ALA A 456 7.01 19.72 -29.35
CA ALA A 456 6.37 20.83 -28.68
C ALA A 456 4.84 20.64 -28.64
N SER A 457 4.26 20.88 -27.46
CA SER A 457 2.80 20.83 -27.28
C SER A 457 2.23 22.25 -27.25
N THR A 458 1.09 22.45 -27.87
CA THR A 458 0.35 23.73 -27.86
C THR A 458 -0.72 23.76 -26.77
N ALA A 459 -0.99 22.64 -26.12
CA ALA A 459 -1.96 22.53 -25.03
C ALA A 459 -1.53 21.47 -24.03
N LEU A 460 -1.86 21.69 -22.76
CA LEU A 460 -1.66 20.77 -21.66
C LEU A 460 -3.01 20.51 -20.98
N ASP A 461 -3.40 19.24 -20.89
CA ASP A 461 -4.56 18.81 -20.11
C ASP A 461 -4.04 18.26 -18.79
N VAL A 462 -4.24 19.01 -17.69
CA VAL A 462 -3.85 18.59 -16.34
C VAL A 462 -5.04 17.97 -15.65
N ARG A 463 -4.96 16.67 -15.36
CA ARG A 463 -5.98 15.95 -14.60
C ARG A 463 -5.48 15.69 -13.19
N LEU A 464 -6.16 16.31 -12.24
CA LEU A 464 -5.84 16.18 -10.83
C LEU A 464 -6.96 15.40 -10.13
N ALA A 465 -6.62 14.26 -9.54
CA ALA A 465 -7.50 13.56 -8.63
C ALA A 465 -7.20 14.02 -7.21
N ALA A 466 -8.10 14.81 -6.62
CA ALA A 466 -7.89 15.37 -5.30
C ALA A 466 -9.19 15.41 -4.50
N SER A 467 -9.06 15.24 -3.18
CA SER A 467 -10.14 15.56 -2.24
C SER A 467 -9.86 16.92 -1.64
N VAL A 468 -10.72 17.88 -1.91
CA VAL A 468 -10.56 19.29 -1.48
C VAL A 468 -11.67 19.61 -0.50
N ARG A 469 -11.31 20.00 0.72
CA ARG A 469 -12.28 20.48 1.72
C ARG A 469 -12.87 21.83 1.31
N SER A 470 -14.05 22.16 1.84
CA SER A 470 -14.73 23.43 1.54
C SER A 470 -13.89 24.68 1.88
N THR A 471 -12.96 24.54 2.82
CA THR A 471 -12.04 25.61 3.26
C THR A 471 -10.68 25.56 2.58
N SER A 472 -10.46 24.64 1.64
CA SER A 472 -9.18 24.42 0.96
C SER A 472 -9.32 24.67 -0.52
N SER A 473 -8.24 25.04 -1.18
CA SER A 473 -8.16 25.17 -2.64
C SER A 473 -6.87 24.58 -3.17
N ILE A 474 -6.92 24.04 -4.38
CA ILE A 474 -5.73 23.60 -5.11
C ILE A 474 -5.62 24.48 -6.34
N LYS A 475 -4.42 25.02 -6.55
CA LYS A 475 -4.08 25.82 -7.72
C LYS A 475 -2.97 25.12 -8.49
N CYS A 476 -3.11 25.04 -9.81
CA CYS A 476 -2.07 24.56 -10.72
C CYS A 476 -1.47 25.75 -11.46
N PHE A 477 -0.16 25.83 -11.51
CA PHE A 477 0.59 26.89 -12.18
C PHE A 477 1.45 26.33 -13.28
#